data_f03a28e4de866591185f9f5674ef8a2d
#
_entry.id   f03a28e4de866591185f9f5674ef8a2d
#
_cell.length_a   1.000
_cell.length_b   1.000
_cell.length_c   1.000
_cell.angle_alpha   90.00
_cell.angle_beta   90.00
_cell.angle_gamma   90.00
#
_symmetry.space_group_name_H-M   'P 1'
#
loop_
_entity.id
_entity.type
_entity.pdbx_description
1 polymer ?
#
loop_
_entity_poly.entity_id
_entity_poly.type
_entity_poly.pdbx_seq_one_letter_code
_entity_poly.pdbx_strand_id
1 'polypeptide(L)'
;MDDNSFGARLASARRAAGYNQTEVAEYITAAGFPVRTQAVSKWERGTTLPSARQLVELCRLYHIRDVVSAFSPAEEKRTVRTLPLYRLAVSAGTGELLDGADYEPVEVGDEVSPAADFGVRIAGDSMEPRFVHGQIVWVRRQETLRSGEIGIFLYNGAGYCKRLERSPGRVELVSLNPRYAPIRVTAGDELRVFGRVVG
;
A
#
# COMPACT_ATOMS: atom_id res chain seq x y z
N MET A 1 7.16 -13.72 23.06
CA MET A 1 6.69 -12.40 23.54
C MET A 1 6.95 -11.46 22.39
N ASP A 2 5.92 -10.76 21.93
CA ASP A 2 6.06 -9.85 20.80
C ASP A 2 6.90 -8.65 21.29
N ASP A 3 8.15 -8.59 20.83
CA ASP A 3 9.16 -7.59 21.25
C ASP A 3 8.75 -6.17 20.79
N ASN A 4 7.67 -6.07 20.03
CA ASN A 4 7.12 -4.84 19.46
C ASN A 4 5.88 -4.30 20.18
N SER A 5 5.46 -4.93 21.28
CA SER A 5 4.31 -4.46 22.07
C SER A 5 4.63 -3.18 22.86
N PHE A 6 3.59 -2.37 23.14
CA PHE A 6 3.72 -1.17 23.99
C PHE A 6 4.46 -1.46 25.31
N GLY A 7 4.12 -2.57 25.98
CA GLY A 7 4.74 -2.94 27.24
C GLY A 7 6.23 -3.28 27.09
N ALA A 8 6.61 -4.00 26.03
CA ALA A 8 8.03 -4.31 25.75
C ALA A 8 8.84 -3.04 25.50
N ARG A 9 8.27 -2.07 24.76
CA ARG A 9 8.90 -0.77 24.52
C ARG A 9 9.02 0.08 25.78
N LEU A 10 7.99 0.04 26.64
CA LEU A 10 8.03 0.72 27.93
C LEU A 10 9.15 0.14 28.81
N ALA A 11 9.30 -1.18 28.84
CA ALA A 11 10.40 -1.84 29.55
C ALA A 11 11.78 -1.53 28.96
N SER A 12 11.87 -1.42 27.64
CA SER A 12 13.10 -1.03 26.94
C SER A 12 13.51 0.40 27.28
N ALA A 13 12.55 1.34 27.24
CA ALA A 13 12.77 2.75 27.58
C ALA A 13 13.24 2.92 29.02
N ARG A 14 12.59 2.21 29.97
CA ARG A 14 13.01 2.20 31.37
C ARG A 14 14.46 1.76 31.54
N ARG A 15 14.82 0.63 30.91
CA ARG A 15 16.20 0.08 31.00
C ARG A 15 17.22 1.02 30.39
N ALA A 16 16.88 1.62 29.24
CA ALA A 16 17.74 2.61 28.60
C ALA A 16 17.95 3.87 29.46
N ALA A 17 16.94 4.27 30.23
CA ALA A 17 17.03 5.38 31.18
C ALA A 17 17.70 4.99 32.51
N GLY A 18 18.08 3.72 32.71
CA GLY A 18 18.82 3.24 33.88
C GLY A 18 17.99 2.95 35.13
N TYR A 19 16.65 2.92 35.03
CA TYR A 19 15.79 2.71 36.19
C TYR A 19 15.35 1.25 36.37
N ASN A 20 15.21 0.80 37.61
CA ASN A 20 14.49 -0.43 37.94
C ASN A 20 12.97 -0.16 38.15
N GLN A 21 12.16 -1.21 38.22
CA GLN A 21 10.69 -1.08 38.35
C GLN A 21 10.26 -0.45 39.67
N THR A 22 11.04 -0.60 40.75
CA THR A 22 10.73 -0.04 42.07
C THR A 22 10.96 1.47 42.06
N GLU A 23 12.09 1.92 41.53
CA GLU A 23 12.40 3.36 41.37
C GLU A 23 11.35 4.09 40.54
N VAL A 24 10.85 3.44 39.48
CA VAL A 24 9.76 3.99 38.67
C VAL A 24 8.48 4.11 39.50
N ALA A 25 8.13 3.10 40.26
CA ALA A 25 6.93 3.14 41.11
C ALA A 25 7.02 4.24 42.17
N GLU A 26 8.19 4.44 42.79
CA GLU A 26 8.48 5.52 43.73
C GLU A 26 8.34 6.89 43.07
N TYR A 27 8.92 7.08 41.90
CA TYR A 27 8.81 8.34 41.14
C TYR A 27 7.36 8.69 40.80
N ILE A 28 6.61 7.74 40.24
CA ILE A 28 5.19 7.96 39.89
C ILE A 28 4.33 8.25 41.12
N THR A 29 4.63 7.60 42.26
CA THR A 29 3.97 7.87 43.54
C THR A 29 4.28 9.26 44.05
N ALA A 30 5.53 9.70 43.96
CA ALA A 30 5.95 11.06 44.32
C ALA A 30 5.33 12.13 43.43
N ALA A 31 5.05 11.80 42.16
CA ALA A 31 4.35 12.66 41.21
C ALA A 31 2.82 12.75 41.49
N GLY A 32 2.33 12.13 42.55
CA GLY A 32 0.91 12.18 42.99
C GLY A 32 0.02 11.05 42.44
N PHE A 33 0.61 10.00 41.88
CA PHE A 33 -0.11 8.83 41.35
C PHE A 33 0.33 7.54 42.06
N PRO A 34 -0.24 7.21 43.23
CA PRO A 34 0.20 6.06 44.04
C PRO A 34 0.16 4.75 43.22
N VAL A 35 1.31 4.14 43.02
CA VAL A 35 1.46 2.84 42.31
C VAL A 35 2.46 1.96 43.05
N ARG A 36 2.28 0.64 42.93
CA ARG A 36 3.23 -0.36 43.42
C ARG A 36 4.07 -0.89 42.26
N THR A 37 5.24 -1.44 42.56
CA THR A 37 6.13 -2.08 41.59
C THR A 37 5.41 -3.10 40.68
N GLN A 38 4.42 -3.83 41.23
CA GLN A 38 3.61 -4.78 40.47
C GLN A 38 2.80 -4.12 39.34
N ALA A 39 2.38 -2.84 39.53
CA ALA A 39 1.68 -2.11 38.47
C ALA A 39 2.62 -1.82 37.29
N VAL A 40 3.84 -1.37 37.55
CA VAL A 40 4.87 -1.16 36.52
C VAL A 40 5.16 -2.47 35.79
N SER A 41 5.32 -3.57 36.50
CA SER A 41 5.50 -4.90 35.90
C SER A 41 4.31 -5.34 35.03
N LYS A 42 3.07 -5.02 35.40
CA LYS A 42 1.87 -5.32 34.61
C LYS A 42 1.83 -4.48 33.31
N TRP A 43 2.23 -3.21 33.38
CA TRP A 43 2.32 -2.34 32.22
C TRP A 43 3.35 -2.86 31.21
N GLU A 44 4.52 -3.26 31.68
CA GLU A 44 5.61 -3.79 30.85
C GLU A 44 5.27 -5.16 30.24
N ARG A 45 4.43 -5.95 30.88
CA ARG A 45 3.91 -7.22 30.32
C ARG A 45 2.68 -7.03 29.43
N GLY A 46 2.17 -5.80 29.31
CA GLY A 46 0.97 -5.52 28.52
C GLY A 46 -0.33 -6.02 29.16
N THR A 47 -0.31 -6.46 30.42
CA THR A 47 -1.51 -6.95 31.13
C THR A 47 -2.46 -5.81 31.47
N THR A 48 -1.91 -4.62 31.77
CA THR A 48 -2.66 -3.38 31.98
C THR A 48 -1.88 -2.24 31.35
N LEU A 49 -2.52 -1.09 31.14
CA LEU A 49 -1.87 0.12 30.64
C LEU A 49 -1.76 1.17 31.76
N PRO A 50 -0.73 2.02 31.75
CA PRO A 50 -0.71 3.21 32.59
C PRO A 50 -1.82 4.17 32.14
N SER A 51 -2.36 4.96 33.05
CA SER A 51 -3.24 6.07 32.68
C SER A 51 -2.48 7.11 31.86
N ALA A 52 -3.18 7.97 31.12
CA ALA A 52 -2.54 9.01 30.31
C ALA A 52 -1.61 9.92 31.14
N ARG A 53 -2.00 10.26 32.38
CA ARG A 53 -1.17 11.06 33.27
C ARG A 53 0.08 10.33 33.73
N GLN A 54 -0.04 9.04 34.07
CA GLN A 54 1.10 8.20 34.43
C GLN A 54 2.06 8.02 33.24
N LEU A 55 1.53 7.87 32.03
CA LEU A 55 2.35 7.79 30.81
C LEU A 55 3.16 9.08 30.57
N VAL A 56 2.55 10.24 30.80
CA VAL A 56 3.27 11.53 30.69
C VAL A 56 4.44 11.59 31.68
N GLU A 57 4.22 11.16 32.92
CA GLU A 57 5.30 11.12 33.93
C GLU A 57 6.40 10.10 33.59
N LEU A 58 6.02 8.93 33.05
CA LEU A 58 6.98 7.95 32.53
C LEU A 58 7.80 8.53 31.37
N CYS A 59 7.17 9.24 30.44
CA CYS A 59 7.89 9.90 29.35
C CYS A 59 8.88 10.97 29.87
N ARG A 60 8.52 11.73 30.91
CA ARG A 60 9.42 12.69 31.54
C ARG A 60 10.62 11.98 32.19
N LEU A 61 10.35 10.94 32.98
CA LEU A 61 11.37 10.16 33.67
C LEU A 61 12.36 9.50 32.68
N TYR A 62 11.86 8.97 31.57
CA TYR A 62 12.64 8.28 30.55
C TYR A 62 13.22 9.21 29.48
N HIS A 63 13.00 10.53 29.60
CA HIS A 63 13.43 11.54 28.64
C HIS A 63 12.88 11.33 27.22
N ILE A 64 11.68 10.75 27.12
CA ILE A 64 10.99 10.53 25.83
C ILE A 64 10.33 11.85 25.40
N ARG A 65 10.80 12.43 24.31
CA ARG A 65 10.27 13.68 23.73
C ARG A 65 9.22 13.41 22.64
N ASP A 66 9.41 12.34 21.89
CA ASP A 66 8.49 11.89 20.83
C ASP A 66 7.80 10.59 21.26
N VAL A 67 6.60 10.76 21.84
CA VAL A 67 5.77 9.65 22.35
C VAL A 67 5.29 8.76 21.23
N VAL A 68 5.00 9.36 20.05
CA VAL A 68 4.51 8.61 18.88
C VAL A 68 5.59 7.66 18.40
N SER A 69 6.79 8.16 18.11
CA SER A 69 7.91 7.31 17.68
C SER A 69 8.31 6.27 18.72
N ALA A 70 8.25 6.62 20.04
CA ALA A 70 8.65 5.72 21.10
C ALA A 70 7.70 4.53 21.30
N PHE A 71 6.39 4.73 21.09
CA PHE A 71 5.37 3.73 21.43
C PHE A 71 4.50 3.30 20.26
N SER A 72 4.57 3.93 19.10
CA SER A 72 3.98 3.36 17.89
C SER A 72 4.61 2.00 17.61
N PRO A 73 3.85 1.01 17.12
CA PRO A 73 4.45 -0.18 16.54
C PRO A 73 5.58 0.27 15.64
N ALA A 74 6.77 -0.40 15.67
CA ALA A 74 7.78 -0.08 14.67
C ALA A 74 7.04 -0.06 13.35
N GLU A 75 7.05 1.07 12.65
CA GLU A 75 6.60 1.04 11.27
C GLU A 75 7.37 -0.15 10.69
N GLU A 76 6.61 -1.21 10.35
CA GLU A 76 7.16 -2.22 9.46
C GLU A 76 7.81 -1.39 8.38
N LYS A 77 9.12 -1.55 8.18
CA LYS A 77 9.86 -0.75 7.19
C LYS A 77 9.00 -0.80 5.95
N ARG A 78 8.22 0.27 5.70
CA ARG A 78 7.43 0.36 4.48
C ARG A 78 8.42 0.13 3.38
N THR A 79 8.27 -0.98 2.71
CA THR A 79 9.14 -1.32 1.61
C THR A 79 8.76 -0.40 0.47
N VAL A 80 9.29 0.82 0.54
CA VAL A 80 9.11 1.81 -0.53
C VAL A 80 9.88 1.31 -1.74
N ARG A 81 9.18 1.11 -2.83
CA ARG A 81 9.77 0.76 -4.13
C ARG A 81 9.32 1.77 -5.17
N THR A 82 10.15 2.02 -6.15
CA THR A 82 9.83 2.93 -7.25
C THR A 82 9.31 2.12 -8.41
N LEU A 83 8.12 2.48 -8.90
CA LEU A 83 7.53 1.90 -10.10
C LEU A 83 7.32 2.98 -11.17
N PRO A 84 7.48 2.63 -12.45
CA PRO A 84 7.15 3.54 -13.55
C PRO A 84 5.62 3.69 -13.66
N LEU A 85 5.17 4.93 -13.75
CA LEU A 85 3.78 5.30 -14.01
C LEU A 85 3.66 5.85 -15.42
N TYR A 86 2.87 5.17 -16.25
CA TYR A 86 2.60 5.57 -17.62
C TYR A 86 1.25 6.29 -17.75
N ARG A 87 1.14 7.15 -18.74
CA ARG A 87 -0.15 7.70 -19.18
C ARG A 87 -0.69 6.86 -20.34
N LEU A 88 -1.96 6.48 -20.24
CA LEU A 88 -2.62 5.77 -21.34
C LEU A 88 -2.89 6.77 -22.48
N ALA A 89 -1.99 6.85 -23.44
CA ALA A 89 -2.19 7.73 -24.59
C ALA A 89 -3.24 7.11 -25.52
N VAL A 90 -4.24 7.90 -25.90
CA VAL A 90 -5.35 7.49 -26.80
C VAL A 90 -4.90 7.46 -28.27
N SER A 91 -3.71 7.96 -28.55
CA SER A 91 -3.14 7.94 -29.91
C SER A 91 -1.63 8.10 -29.87
N ALA A 92 -0.91 7.00 -29.96
CA ALA A 92 0.50 7.03 -30.32
C ALA A 92 0.70 6.08 -31.51
N GLY A 93 0.82 6.65 -32.68
CA GLY A 93 1.04 5.93 -33.94
C GLY A 93 2.41 5.25 -34.06
N THR A 94 3.08 4.89 -32.98
CA THR A 94 4.43 4.31 -32.99
C THR A 94 4.56 2.98 -32.25
N GLY A 95 3.49 2.37 -31.75
CA GLY A 95 3.57 1.03 -31.12
C GLY A 95 4.37 0.93 -29.82
N GLU A 96 4.94 2.02 -29.32
CA GLU A 96 5.86 2.08 -28.18
C GLU A 96 5.19 2.63 -26.90
N LEU A 97 4.09 2.00 -26.48
CA LEU A 97 3.35 2.49 -25.30
C LEU A 97 4.14 2.32 -23.99
N LEU A 98 5.12 1.43 -23.95
CA LEU A 98 5.95 1.16 -22.76
C LEU A 98 7.46 1.06 -23.06
N ASP A 99 7.88 0.92 -24.30
CA ASP A 99 9.29 0.89 -24.70
C ASP A 99 9.68 2.27 -25.26
N GLY A 100 10.24 3.16 -24.45
CA GLY A 100 10.62 4.53 -24.82
C GLY A 100 9.59 5.62 -24.51
N ALA A 101 8.43 5.27 -23.97
CA ALA A 101 7.45 6.25 -23.52
C ALA A 101 7.93 7.00 -22.27
N ASP A 102 7.63 8.29 -22.19
CA ASP A 102 7.82 9.07 -20.96
C ASP A 102 7.02 8.46 -19.81
N TYR A 103 7.68 8.07 -18.75
CA TYR A 103 7.08 7.61 -17.52
C TYR A 103 7.49 8.51 -16.36
N GLU A 104 6.64 8.59 -15.34
CA GLU A 104 6.91 9.24 -14.08
C GLU A 104 7.30 8.17 -13.05
N PRO A 105 8.50 8.25 -12.42
CA PRO A 105 8.83 7.35 -11.32
C PRO A 105 7.99 7.72 -10.09
N VAL A 106 7.26 6.76 -9.53
CA VAL A 106 6.39 6.94 -8.36
C VAL A 106 6.82 6.00 -7.25
N GLU A 107 7.04 6.55 -6.07
CA GLU A 107 7.25 5.76 -4.86
C GLU A 107 5.95 5.15 -4.39
N VAL A 108 5.96 3.84 -4.16
CA VAL A 108 4.80 3.07 -3.70
C VAL A 108 5.17 2.24 -2.47
N GLY A 109 4.25 2.16 -1.53
CA GLY A 109 4.38 1.35 -0.32
C GLY A 109 3.65 0.01 -0.42
N ASP A 110 3.32 -0.54 0.75
CA ASP A 110 2.68 -1.86 0.88
C ASP A 110 1.21 -1.88 0.42
N GLU A 111 0.61 -0.71 0.18
CA GLU A 111 -0.72 -0.56 -0.41
C GLU A 111 -0.79 -1.03 -1.86
N VAL A 112 0.36 -1.10 -2.55
CA VAL A 112 0.45 -1.56 -3.93
C VAL A 112 0.90 -3.02 -3.96
N SER A 113 0.13 -3.85 -4.66
CA SER A 113 0.44 -5.27 -4.82
C SER A 113 1.92 -5.50 -5.13
N PRO A 114 2.63 -6.40 -4.40
CA PRO A 114 4.02 -6.72 -4.68
C PRO A 114 4.24 -7.31 -6.09
N ALA A 115 3.16 -7.80 -6.72
CA ALA A 115 3.18 -8.33 -8.08
C ALA A 115 3.06 -7.24 -9.16
N ALA A 116 2.92 -5.96 -8.80
CA ALA A 116 2.86 -4.88 -9.76
C ALA A 116 4.25 -4.51 -10.27
N ASP A 117 4.40 -4.38 -11.58
CA ASP A 117 5.63 -3.97 -12.26
C ASP A 117 5.58 -2.51 -12.71
N PHE A 118 4.39 -1.96 -12.94
CA PHE A 118 4.18 -0.57 -13.35
C PHE A 118 2.76 -0.10 -13.05
N GLY A 119 2.57 1.22 -13.08
CA GLY A 119 1.27 1.88 -12.99
C GLY A 119 0.81 2.45 -14.34
N VAL A 120 -0.50 2.52 -14.52
CA VAL A 120 -1.13 3.20 -15.67
C VAL A 120 -2.22 4.13 -15.18
N ARG A 121 -2.20 5.40 -15.60
CA ARG A 121 -3.27 6.35 -15.30
C ARG A 121 -4.42 6.18 -16.30
N ILE A 122 -5.60 5.86 -15.77
CA ILE A 122 -6.81 5.65 -16.58
C ILE A 122 -7.27 6.97 -17.21
N ALA A 123 -7.58 6.91 -18.50
CA ALA A 123 -8.21 8.01 -19.24
C ALA A 123 -9.62 7.60 -19.67
N GLY A 124 -10.60 8.48 -19.44
CA GLY A 124 -12.01 8.22 -19.76
C GLY A 124 -12.76 7.41 -18.70
N ASP A 125 -14.01 7.11 -18.97
CA ASP A 125 -14.98 6.49 -18.07
C ASP A 125 -15.39 5.06 -18.49
N SER A 126 -14.73 4.50 -19.51
CA SER A 126 -15.10 3.20 -20.08
C SER A 126 -14.98 2.01 -19.12
N MET A 127 -14.23 2.16 -18.02
CA MET A 127 -14.04 1.13 -17.00
C MET A 127 -14.77 1.43 -15.69
N GLU A 128 -15.61 2.46 -15.66
CA GLU A 128 -16.49 2.74 -14.54
C GLU A 128 -17.57 1.66 -14.38
N PRO A 129 -18.04 1.43 -13.14
CA PRO A 129 -17.68 2.14 -11.91
C PRO A 129 -16.41 1.64 -11.22
N ARG A 130 -15.75 0.60 -11.73
CA ARG A 130 -14.63 -0.05 -11.03
C ARG A 130 -13.35 0.79 -11.07
N PHE A 131 -13.07 1.43 -12.19
CA PHE A 131 -11.92 2.32 -12.37
C PHE A 131 -12.41 3.64 -12.95
N VAL A 132 -12.12 4.73 -12.25
CA VAL A 132 -12.58 6.07 -12.65
C VAL A 132 -11.49 6.84 -13.39
N HIS A 133 -11.88 7.87 -14.12
CA HIS A 133 -10.94 8.74 -14.80
C HIS A 133 -9.89 9.33 -13.85
N GLY A 134 -8.61 9.29 -14.26
CA GLY A 134 -7.48 9.77 -13.48
C GLY A 134 -6.94 8.80 -12.44
N GLN A 135 -7.65 7.71 -12.12
CA GLN A 135 -7.19 6.67 -11.21
C GLN A 135 -5.95 5.97 -11.76
N ILE A 136 -5.03 5.60 -10.88
CA ILE A 136 -3.90 4.74 -11.23
C ILE A 136 -4.31 3.28 -11.00
N VAL A 137 -4.07 2.44 -11.99
CA VAL A 137 -4.18 0.98 -11.86
C VAL A 137 -2.79 0.39 -11.91
N TRP A 138 -2.55 -0.59 -11.05
CA TRP A 138 -1.29 -1.30 -10.98
C TRP A 138 -1.33 -2.55 -11.81
N VAL A 139 -0.27 -2.80 -12.56
CA VAL A 139 -0.22 -3.80 -13.63
C VAL A 139 0.96 -4.72 -13.43
N ARG A 140 0.72 -6.02 -13.51
CA ARG A 140 1.75 -7.03 -13.64
C ARG A 140 2.05 -7.25 -15.12
N ARG A 141 3.30 -7.12 -15.52
CA ARG A 141 3.73 -7.36 -16.90
C ARG A 141 3.55 -8.83 -17.28
N GLN A 142 2.78 -9.07 -18.32
CA GLN A 142 2.59 -10.40 -18.93
C GLN A 142 2.02 -10.27 -20.34
N GLU A 143 2.36 -11.21 -21.19
CA GLU A 143 1.98 -11.18 -22.62
C GLU A 143 0.62 -11.81 -22.90
N THR A 144 0.06 -12.51 -21.95
CA THR A 144 -1.22 -13.20 -22.13
C THR A 144 -2.15 -12.99 -20.95
N LEU A 145 -3.46 -12.87 -21.23
CA LEU A 145 -4.52 -12.84 -20.23
C LEU A 145 -5.52 -13.97 -20.45
N ARG A 146 -6.16 -14.39 -19.37
CA ARG A 146 -7.30 -15.30 -19.42
C ARG A 146 -8.58 -14.51 -19.69
N SER A 147 -9.61 -15.19 -20.22
CA SER A 147 -10.96 -14.59 -20.36
C SER A 147 -11.47 -14.14 -19.00
N GLY A 148 -12.05 -12.94 -18.94
CA GLY A 148 -12.52 -12.29 -17.71
C GLY A 148 -11.48 -11.42 -17.01
N GLU A 149 -10.19 -11.53 -17.32
CA GLU A 149 -9.15 -10.68 -16.71
C GLU A 149 -9.14 -9.28 -17.32
N ILE A 150 -8.83 -8.28 -16.48
CA ILE A 150 -8.66 -6.89 -16.90
C ILE A 150 -7.18 -6.64 -17.13
N GLY A 151 -6.87 -6.02 -18.26
CA GLY A 151 -5.51 -5.72 -18.65
C GLY A 151 -5.35 -4.41 -19.41
N ILE A 152 -4.10 -4.11 -19.67
CA ILE A 152 -3.68 -3.02 -20.55
C ILE A 152 -3.29 -3.60 -21.89
N PHE A 153 -3.87 -3.03 -22.94
CA PHE A 153 -3.73 -3.49 -24.31
C PHE A 153 -3.29 -2.35 -25.22
N LEU A 154 -2.51 -2.67 -26.23
CA LEU A 154 -2.39 -1.88 -27.45
C LEU A 154 -3.26 -2.55 -28.50
N TYR A 155 -4.18 -1.81 -29.09
CA TYR A 155 -5.05 -2.27 -30.15
C TYR A 155 -5.05 -1.26 -31.29
N ASN A 156 -4.55 -1.65 -32.45
CA ASN A 156 -4.40 -0.81 -33.63
C ASN A 156 -3.74 0.55 -33.31
N GLY A 157 -2.63 0.52 -32.56
CA GLY A 157 -1.87 1.72 -32.18
C GLY A 157 -2.45 2.55 -31.03
N ALA A 158 -3.59 2.17 -30.45
CA ALA A 158 -4.18 2.89 -29.32
C ALA A 158 -4.15 2.05 -28.03
N GLY A 159 -3.92 2.71 -26.88
CA GLY A 159 -3.87 2.09 -25.56
C GLY A 159 -5.24 1.95 -24.90
N TYR A 160 -5.55 0.79 -24.36
CA TYR A 160 -6.82 0.49 -23.72
C TYR A 160 -6.65 -0.22 -22.38
N CYS A 161 -7.45 0.16 -21.39
CA CYS A 161 -7.74 -0.68 -20.24
C CYS A 161 -9.11 -1.33 -20.48
N LYS A 162 -9.16 -2.66 -20.55
CA LYS A 162 -10.39 -3.41 -20.87
C LYS A 162 -10.38 -4.78 -20.19
N ARG A 163 -11.54 -5.43 -20.12
CA ARG A 163 -11.68 -6.83 -19.77
C ARG A 163 -11.56 -7.66 -21.06
N LEU A 164 -10.66 -8.64 -21.03
CA LEU A 164 -10.54 -9.58 -22.14
C LEU A 164 -11.66 -10.62 -22.07
N GLU A 165 -12.37 -10.81 -23.15
CA GLU A 165 -13.33 -11.94 -23.30
C GLU A 165 -12.89 -12.80 -24.48
N ARG A 166 -12.77 -14.11 -24.23
CA ARG A 166 -12.40 -15.11 -25.23
C ARG A 166 -13.43 -16.25 -25.24
N SER A 167 -13.90 -16.58 -26.42
CA SER A 167 -14.69 -17.76 -26.72
C SER A 167 -14.24 -18.35 -28.07
N PRO A 168 -14.62 -19.58 -28.44
CA PRO A 168 -14.23 -20.16 -29.71
C PRO A 168 -14.53 -19.23 -30.89
N GLY A 169 -13.47 -18.85 -31.63
CA GLY A 169 -13.55 -17.96 -32.79
C GLY A 169 -13.86 -16.47 -32.49
N ARG A 170 -13.83 -16.06 -31.22
CA ARG A 170 -14.16 -14.67 -30.84
C ARG A 170 -13.25 -14.17 -29.72
N VAL A 171 -12.63 -13.01 -29.96
CA VAL A 171 -11.86 -12.26 -28.97
C VAL A 171 -12.43 -10.86 -28.90
N GLU A 172 -12.70 -10.38 -27.70
CA GLU A 172 -13.26 -9.05 -27.48
C GLU A 172 -12.58 -8.33 -26.31
N LEU A 173 -12.44 -7.01 -26.46
CA LEU A 173 -12.06 -6.10 -25.40
C LEU A 173 -13.32 -5.40 -24.90
N VAL A 174 -13.76 -5.74 -23.69
CA VAL A 174 -15.03 -5.32 -23.13
C VAL A 174 -14.81 -4.21 -22.09
N SER A 175 -15.57 -3.13 -22.24
CA SER A 175 -15.67 -2.06 -21.24
C SER A 175 -16.51 -2.53 -20.05
N LEU A 176 -16.21 -2.06 -18.83
CA LEU A 176 -17.09 -2.30 -17.69
C LEU A 176 -18.29 -1.36 -17.70
N ASN A 177 -18.14 -0.18 -18.29
CA ASN A 177 -19.24 0.75 -18.52
C ASN A 177 -20.09 0.29 -19.73
N PRO A 178 -21.39 -0.05 -19.53
CA PRO A 178 -22.25 -0.60 -20.57
C PRO A 178 -22.58 0.38 -21.70
N ARG A 179 -22.23 1.66 -21.55
CA ARG A 179 -22.38 2.65 -22.63
C ARG A 179 -21.42 2.41 -23.80
N TYR A 180 -20.38 1.61 -23.60
CA TYR A 180 -19.37 1.32 -24.60
C TYR A 180 -19.55 -0.08 -25.16
N ALA A 181 -19.75 -0.19 -26.46
CA ALA A 181 -19.82 -1.47 -27.14
C ALA A 181 -18.48 -2.22 -27.04
N PRO A 182 -18.49 -3.55 -26.99
CA PRO A 182 -17.28 -4.36 -27.06
C PRO A 182 -16.51 -4.13 -28.35
N ILE A 183 -15.18 -4.09 -28.25
CA ILE A 183 -14.29 -4.03 -29.42
C ILE A 183 -14.00 -5.47 -29.82
N ARG A 184 -14.48 -5.89 -31.00
CA ARG A 184 -14.19 -7.22 -31.53
C ARG A 184 -12.84 -7.22 -32.23
N VAL A 185 -11.96 -8.11 -31.81
CA VAL A 185 -10.63 -8.29 -32.42
C VAL A 185 -10.74 -9.29 -33.57
N THR A 186 -10.28 -8.90 -34.73
CA THR A 186 -10.31 -9.71 -35.97
C THR A 186 -8.90 -10.10 -36.41
N ALA A 187 -8.76 -10.98 -37.42
CA ALA A 187 -7.47 -11.46 -37.86
C ALA A 187 -6.57 -10.37 -38.52
N GLY A 188 -7.17 -9.23 -38.91
CA GLY A 188 -6.42 -8.10 -39.48
C GLY A 188 -6.00 -7.04 -38.44
N ASP A 189 -6.41 -7.22 -37.19
CA ASP A 189 -6.12 -6.25 -36.12
C ASP A 189 -4.81 -6.58 -35.41
N GLU A 190 -4.09 -5.53 -35.02
CA GLU A 190 -2.93 -5.65 -34.14
C GLU A 190 -3.41 -5.56 -32.68
N LEU A 191 -3.22 -6.65 -31.92
CA LEU A 191 -3.48 -6.70 -30.49
C LEU A 191 -2.24 -7.14 -29.71
N ARG A 192 -1.73 -6.28 -28.86
CA ARG A 192 -0.64 -6.59 -27.92
C ARG A 192 -1.12 -6.43 -26.49
N VAL A 193 -0.77 -7.38 -25.63
CA VAL A 193 -1.03 -7.34 -24.19
C VAL A 193 0.20 -6.79 -23.48
N PHE A 194 0.04 -5.77 -22.64
CA PHE A 194 1.12 -5.25 -21.81
C PHE A 194 1.13 -5.83 -20.41
N GLY A 195 -0.03 -6.23 -19.91
CA GLY A 195 -0.11 -6.84 -18.60
C GLY A 195 -1.51 -6.90 -18.03
N ARG A 196 -1.60 -7.55 -16.88
CA ARG A 196 -2.83 -7.72 -16.10
C ARG A 196 -2.91 -6.70 -14.98
N VAL A 197 -4.09 -6.10 -14.80
CA VAL A 197 -4.38 -5.24 -13.63
C VAL A 197 -4.42 -6.10 -12.36
N VAL A 198 -3.67 -5.69 -11.34
CA VAL A 198 -3.51 -6.39 -10.06
C VAL A 198 -3.88 -5.54 -8.84
N GLY A 199 -4.25 -4.26 -9.06
CA GLY A 199 -4.70 -3.33 -8.04
C GLY A 199 -5.13 -2.00 -8.63
#